data_49b0046e89dd4f0f565d1458aa8984ef
#
_entry.id   49b0046e89dd4f0f565d1458aa8984ef
#
_cell.length_a   1.000
_cell.length_b   1.000
_cell.length_c   1.000
_cell.angle_alpha   90.00
_cell.angle_beta   90.00
_cell.angle_gamma   90.00
#
_symmetry.space_group_name_H-M   'P 1'
#
loop_
_entity.id
_entity.type
_entity.pdbx_description
1 polymer ?
#
loop_
_entity_poly.entity_id
_entity_poly.type
_entity_poly.pdbx_seq_one_letter_code
_entity_poly.pdbx_strand_id
1 'polypeptide(L)'
;MIKLKIDNTEYEAPEGSTVLDVATGAGLSIPSMCHKKGMAHYSSCMVCMVKDKISGNYVPSCAALAQEGMDIDISGEDVISLRRRALELLLSEHRAECEAPCKVVCPAGYNIPLMNRLLSAKDFEGAFQLTLYEVKSSEIACTVCPGYCENACRRKKVDTPVSIRNMKLFISQQIKLDK
;
A
#
# COMPACT_ATOMS: atom_id res chain seq x y z
N MET A 1 -6.51 28.11 18.14
CA MET A 1 -7.42 26.95 18.27
C MET A 1 -8.71 27.31 17.56
N ILE A 2 -9.25 26.40 16.79
CA ILE A 2 -10.55 26.52 16.11
C ILE A 2 -11.53 25.50 16.72
N LYS A 3 -12.81 25.83 16.66
CA LYS A 3 -13.90 24.96 17.12
C LYS A 3 -14.72 24.49 15.93
N LEU A 4 -14.99 23.19 15.88
CA LEU A 4 -15.85 22.59 14.86
C LEU A 4 -16.67 21.46 15.49
N LYS A 5 -17.75 21.08 14.83
CA LYS A 5 -18.56 19.93 15.21
C LYS A 5 -18.30 18.75 14.29
N ILE A 6 -18.20 17.55 14.86
CA ILE A 6 -18.20 16.29 14.13
C ILE A 6 -19.28 15.39 14.74
N ASP A 7 -20.24 14.97 13.95
CA ASP A 7 -21.42 14.19 14.38
C ASP A 7 -22.10 14.79 15.62
N ASN A 8 -22.36 16.12 15.58
CA ASN A 8 -22.98 16.93 16.63
C ASN A 8 -22.16 17.12 17.93
N THR A 9 -20.94 16.60 18.00
CA THR A 9 -20.03 16.80 19.14
C THR A 9 -18.99 17.86 18.78
N GLU A 10 -18.77 18.82 19.72
CA GLU A 10 -17.80 19.91 19.52
C GLU A 10 -16.38 19.44 19.85
N TYR A 11 -15.44 19.82 19.00
CA TYR A 11 -14.00 19.53 19.15
C TYR A 11 -13.18 20.81 18.92
N GLU A 12 -12.06 20.90 19.61
CA GLU A 12 -11.09 21.97 19.44
C GLU A 12 -9.84 21.41 18.76
N ALA A 13 -9.28 22.16 17.81
CA ALA A 13 -8.10 21.75 17.07
C ALA A 13 -7.16 22.93 16.80
N PRO A 14 -5.86 22.67 16.60
CA PRO A 14 -4.92 23.67 16.09
C PRO A 14 -5.34 24.16 14.70
N GLU A 15 -5.13 25.44 14.46
CA GLU A 15 -5.30 26.00 13.12
C GLU A 15 -4.37 25.30 12.13
N GLY A 16 -4.86 25.01 10.92
CA GLY A 16 -4.14 24.26 9.89
C GLY A 16 -4.28 22.73 9.98
N SER A 17 -4.97 22.19 11.00
CA SER A 17 -5.33 20.77 11.05
C SER A 17 -6.33 20.42 9.96
N THR A 18 -6.22 19.22 9.39
CA THR A 18 -7.28 18.69 8.52
C THR A 18 -8.43 18.11 9.36
N VAL A 19 -9.61 18.00 8.75
CA VAL A 19 -10.75 17.34 9.39
C VAL A 19 -10.41 15.90 9.80
N LEU A 20 -9.58 15.20 9.01
CA LEU A 20 -9.10 13.86 9.33
C LEU A 20 -8.19 13.85 10.58
N ASP A 21 -7.30 14.84 10.71
CA ASP A 21 -6.43 14.97 11.89
C ASP A 21 -7.24 15.20 13.16
N VAL A 22 -8.24 16.07 13.09
CA VAL A 22 -9.14 16.34 14.22
C VAL A 22 -9.90 15.09 14.62
N ALA A 23 -10.53 14.42 13.66
CA ALA A 23 -11.26 13.18 13.91
C ALA A 23 -10.36 12.09 14.52
N THR A 24 -9.16 11.92 13.98
CA THR A 24 -8.19 10.94 14.49
C THR A 24 -7.73 11.27 15.89
N GLY A 25 -7.45 12.55 16.18
CA GLY A 25 -7.07 13.03 17.51
C GLY A 25 -8.18 12.85 18.54
N ALA A 26 -9.44 12.90 18.12
CA ALA A 26 -10.63 12.66 18.93
C ALA A 26 -10.99 11.16 19.07
N GLY A 27 -10.22 10.25 18.46
CA GLY A 27 -10.51 8.82 18.47
C GLY A 27 -11.65 8.40 17.52
N LEU A 28 -12.09 9.30 16.62
CA LEU A 28 -13.10 9.01 15.61
C LEU A 28 -12.45 8.33 14.39
N SER A 29 -13.13 7.34 13.84
CA SER A 29 -12.61 6.58 12.69
C SER A 29 -13.22 7.09 11.39
N ILE A 30 -12.42 7.78 10.57
CA ILE A 30 -12.74 8.08 9.18
C ILE A 30 -11.86 7.16 8.31
N PRO A 31 -12.42 6.30 7.43
CA PRO A 31 -11.60 5.45 6.59
C PRO A 31 -10.77 6.29 5.62
N SER A 32 -9.50 5.94 5.45
CA SER A 32 -8.61 6.60 4.50
C SER A 32 -7.67 5.59 3.86
N MET A 33 -7.30 5.78 2.59
CA MET A 33 -6.44 4.86 1.85
C MET A 33 -5.20 5.54 1.26
N CYS A 34 -5.34 6.69 0.62
CA CYS A 34 -4.21 7.40 0.00
C CYS A 34 -3.47 8.36 0.95
N HIS A 35 -3.96 8.56 2.17
CA HIS A 35 -3.33 9.43 3.18
C HIS A 35 -2.42 8.63 4.10
N LYS A 36 -1.19 9.15 4.30
CA LYS A 36 -0.26 8.68 5.33
C LYS A 36 0.45 9.88 5.95
N LYS A 37 0.39 9.99 7.27
CA LYS A 37 1.02 11.10 8.00
C LYS A 37 2.52 11.22 7.65
N GLY A 38 2.96 12.44 7.36
CA GLY A 38 4.37 12.73 7.02
C GLY A 38 4.74 12.45 5.56
N MET A 39 3.80 12.04 4.71
CA MET A 39 4.02 11.89 3.27
C MET A 39 3.13 12.85 2.48
N ALA A 40 3.63 13.32 1.34
CA ALA A 40 2.79 14.05 0.40
C ALA A 40 1.66 13.15 -0.11
N HIS A 41 0.45 13.69 -0.22
CA HIS A 41 -0.70 12.98 -0.73
C HIS A 41 -1.55 13.87 -1.65
N TYR A 42 -2.36 13.25 -2.50
CA TYR A 42 -3.08 13.95 -3.56
C TYR A 42 -4.60 13.76 -3.47
N SER A 43 -5.14 13.32 -2.34
CA SER A 43 -6.58 13.14 -2.08
C SER A 43 -7.35 12.43 -3.20
N SER A 44 -6.76 11.40 -3.79
CA SER A 44 -7.26 10.78 -5.03
C SER A 44 -8.27 9.64 -4.79
N CYS A 45 -8.24 8.98 -3.61
CA CYS A 45 -9.05 7.77 -3.40
C CYS A 45 -10.51 8.03 -3.03
N MET A 46 -10.86 9.23 -2.56
CA MET A 46 -12.21 9.64 -2.11
C MET A 46 -12.85 8.76 -1.03
N VAL A 47 -12.06 7.89 -0.37
CA VAL A 47 -12.56 7.00 0.68
C VAL A 47 -12.82 7.75 1.99
N CYS A 48 -12.15 8.89 2.21
CA CYS A 48 -12.27 9.70 3.41
C CYS A 48 -13.30 10.85 3.30
N MET A 49 -14.24 10.77 2.36
CA MET A 49 -15.25 11.81 2.16
C MET A 49 -16.09 12.01 3.41
N VAL A 50 -16.37 13.26 3.73
CA VAL A 50 -17.27 13.72 4.79
C VAL A 50 -18.20 14.79 4.22
N LYS A 51 -19.29 15.08 4.91
CA LYS A 51 -20.22 16.13 4.52
C LYS A 51 -20.10 17.32 5.45
N ASP A 52 -19.89 18.48 4.90
CA ASP A 52 -20.09 19.73 5.64
C ASP A 52 -21.59 20.08 5.62
N LYS A 53 -22.26 20.02 6.77
CA LYS A 53 -23.70 20.28 6.88
C LYS A 53 -24.07 21.73 6.61
N ILE A 54 -23.12 22.67 6.79
CA ILE A 54 -23.38 24.10 6.59
C ILE A 54 -23.42 24.41 5.10
N SER A 55 -22.40 23.97 4.35
CA SER A 55 -22.35 24.19 2.90
C SER A 55 -23.15 23.17 2.10
N GLY A 56 -23.47 22.02 2.69
CA GLY A 56 -24.07 20.87 2.01
C GLY A 56 -23.09 20.09 1.13
N ASN A 57 -21.83 20.48 1.08
CA ASN A 57 -20.84 19.88 0.19
C ASN A 57 -20.15 18.66 0.81
N TYR A 58 -19.73 17.73 -0.05
CA TYR A 58 -18.88 16.62 0.34
C TYR A 58 -17.42 16.98 0.07
N VAL A 59 -16.56 16.78 1.06
CA VAL A 59 -15.13 17.12 0.99
C VAL A 59 -14.26 15.95 1.47
N PRO A 60 -13.05 15.76 0.89
CA PRO A 60 -12.12 14.75 1.38
C PRO A 60 -11.51 15.22 2.71
N SER A 61 -11.81 14.55 3.81
CA SER A 61 -11.35 14.96 5.15
C SER A 61 -9.84 15.04 5.30
N CYS A 62 -9.08 14.27 4.50
CA CYS A 62 -7.61 14.29 4.52
C CYS A 62 -6.99 15.56 3.92
N ALA A 63 -7.76 16.37 3.19
CA ALA A 63 -7.30 17.63 2.57
C ALA A 63 -8.12 18.84 3.02
N ALA A 64 -9.35 18.63 3.48
CA ALA A 64 -10.19 19.72 3.98
C ALA A 64 -9.60 20.25 5.28
N LEU A 65 -9.16 21.53 5.26
CA LEU A 65 -8.72 22.21 6.48
C LEU A 65 -9.94 22.47 7.39
N ALA A 66 -9.77 22.14 8.66
CA ALA A 66 -10.77 22.45 9.67
C ALA A 66 -10.87 23.97 9.84
N GLN A 67 -12.09 24.48 9.90
CA GLN A 67 -12.38 25.89 10.03
C GLN A 67 -13.34 26.14 11.20
N GLU A 68 -13.28 27.35 11.73
CA GLU A 68 -14.18 27.78 12.82
C GLU A 68 -15.64 27.63 12.42
N GLY A 69 -16.40 26.95 13.28
CA GLY A 69 -17.84 26.78 13.10
C GLY A 69 -18.26 25.68 12.11
N MET A 70 -17.35 24.93 11.50
CA MET A 70 -17.73 23.79 10.64
C MET A 70 -18.61 22.77 11.38
N ASP A 71 -19.58 22.19 10.68
CA ASP A 71 -20.40 21.06 11.17
C ASP A 71 -20.28 19.88 10.21
N ILE A 72 -19.49 18.90 10.60
CA ILE A 72 -19.08 17.77 9.79
C ILE A 72 -19.89 16.52 10.16
N ASP A 73 -20.46 15.88 9.15
CA ASP A 73 -21.08 14.56 9.25
C ASP A 73 -20.12 13.49 8.71
N ILE A 74 -19.82 12.50 9.55
CA ILE A 74 -18.95 11.38 9.19
C ILE A 74 -19.70 10.05 9.14
N SER A 75 -20.91 9.98 9.68
CA SER A 75 -21.69 8.75 9.89
C SER A 75 -23.00 8.70 9.09
N GLY A 76 -23.41 9.79 8.44
CA GLY A 76 -24.63 9.86 7.64
C GLY A 76 -24.70 8.81 6.53
N GLU A 77 -25.89 8.34 6.23
CA GLU A 77 -26.13 7.27 5.25
C GLU A 77 -25.67 7.69 3.85
N ASP A 78 -25.81 8.95 3.49
CA ASP A 78 -25.32 9.54 2.25
C ASP A 78 -23.77 9.58 2.19
N VAL A 79 -23.09 9.87 3.31
CA VAL A 79 -21.63 9.82 3.43
C VAL A 79 -21.12 8.41 3.28
N ILE A 80 -21.76 7.43 3.93
CA ILE A 80 -21.40 6.01 3.84
C ILE A 80 -21.59 5.51 2.41
N SER A 81 -22.71 5.87 1.76
CA SER A 81 -23.02 5.51 0.37
C SER A 81 -21.96 6.07 -0.59
N LEU A 82 -21.56 7.34 -0.41
CA LEU A 82 -20.52 7.97 -1.23
C LEU A 82 -19.17 7.27 -1.10
N ARG A 83 -18.75 6.93 0.14
CA ARG A 83 -17.50 6.17 0.38
C ARG A 83 -17.55 4.78 -0.24
N ARG A 84 -18.70 4.10 -0.15
CA ARG A 84 -18.90 2.80 -0.82
C ARG A 84 -18.73 2.93 -2.33
N ARG A 85 -19.35 3.92 -2.95
CA ARG A 85 -19.20 4.17 -4.40
C ARG A 85 -17.75 4.47 -4.78
N ALA A 86 -17.01 5.22 -3.98
CA ALA A 86 -15.58 5.47 -4.20
C ALA A 86 -14.77 4.15 -4.20
N LEU A 87 -15.04 3.26 -3.25
CA LEU A 87 -14.41 1.93 -3.20
C LEU A 87 -14.81 1.05 -4.39
N GLU A 88 -16.09 1.06 -4.79
CA GLU A 88 -16.57 0.32 -5.96
C GLU A 88 -15.87 0.76 -7.24
N LEU A 89 -15.69 2.07 -7.43
CA LEU A 89 -14.94 2.61 -8.58
C LEU A 89 -13.47 2.20 -8.56
N LEU A 90 -12.81 2.28 -7.40
CA LEU A 90 -11.42 1.83 -7.25
C LEU A 90 -11.27 0.34 -7.55
N LEU A 91 -12.22 -0.48 -7.09
CA LEU A 91 -12.23 -1.92 -7.34
C LEU A 91 -12.57 -2.27 -8.78
N SER A 92 -13.41 -1.49 -9.46
CA SER A 92 -13.77 -1.73 -10.86
C SER A 92 -12.59 -1.60 -11.82
N GLU A 93 -11.62 -0.74 -11.48
CA GLU A 93 -10.38 -0.59 -12.25
C GLU A 93 -9.23 -1.46 -11.73
N HIS A 94 -9.44 -2.14 -10.61
CA HIS A 94 -8.43 -2.97 -9.96
C HIS A 94 -8.24 -4.27 -10.75
N ARG A 95 -7.04 -4.45 -11.31
CA ARG A 95 -6.71 -5.63 -12.12
C ARG A 95 -6.50 -6.91 -11.30
N ALA A 96 -6.72 -6.87 -9.99
CA ALA A 96 -6.51 -7.98 -9.05
C ALA A 96 -5.10 -8.62 -9.13
N GLU A 97 -4.12 -7.89 -9.61
CA GLU A 97 -2.72 -8.32 -9.70
C GLU A 97 -2.02 -8.18 -8.35
N CYS A 98 -2.60 -8.79 -7.31
CA CYS A 98 -2.10 -8.71 -5.93
C CYS A 98 -0.79 -9.47 -5.73
N GLU A 99 -0.50 -10.44 -6.60
CA GLU A 99 0.77 -11.14 -6.61
C GLU A 99 1.69 -10.62 -7.73
N ALA A 100 2.99 -10.61 -7.45
CA ALA A 100 3.96 -10.21 -8.44
C ALA A 100 3.99 -11.20 -9.62
N PRO A 101 3.96 -10.72 -10.88
CA PRO A 101 3.99 -11.60 -12.04
C PRO A 101 5.15 -12.60 -12.02
N CYS A 102 6.32 -12.17 -11.52
CA CYS A 102 7.49 -13.05 -11.39
C CYS A 102 7.26 -14.23 -10.43
N LYS A 103 6.42 -14.08 -9.40
CA LYS A 103 6.02 -15.19 -8.52
C LYS A 103 5.01 -16.10 -9.23
N VAL A 104 4.00 -15.52 -9.86
CA VAL A 104 2.91 -16.26 -10.51
C VAL A 104 3.40 -17.18 -11.62
N VAL A 105 4.34 -16.71 -12.45
CA VAL A 105 4.89 -17.52 -13.57
C VAL A 105 6.00 -18.49 -13.17
N CYS A 106 6.46 -18.44 -11.93
CA CYS A 106 7.50 -19.34 -11.46
C CYS A 106 6.92 -20.75 -11.25
N PRO A 107 7.43 -21.81 -11.93
CA PRO A 107 6.92 -23.17 -11.74
C PRO A 107 7.07 -23.70 -10.30
N ALA A 108 8.04 -23.15 -9.54
CA ALA A 108 8.25 -23.46 -8.14
C ALA A 108 7.42 -22.60 -7.18
N GLY A 109 6.64 -21.63 -7.69
CA GLY A 109 5.90 -20.69 -6.84
C GLY A 109 6.77 -19.77 -5.98
N TYR A 110 8.05 -19.62 -6.32
CA TYR A 110 9.06 -18.95 -5.51
C TYR A 110 8.69 -17.51 -5.16
N ASN A 111 8.74 -17.16 -3.87
CA ASN A 111 8.41 -15.83 -3.39
C ASN A 111 9.52 -14.80 -3.67
N ILE A 112 9.71 -14.49 -4.95
CA ILE A 112 10.72 -13.54 -5.42
C ILE A 112 10.62 -12.15 -4.75
N PRO A 113 9.42 -11.57 -4.51
CA PRO A 113 9.32 -10.31 -3.78
C PRO A 113 9.87 -10.39 -2.35
N LEU A 114 9.67 -11.50 -1.65
CA LEU A 114 10.23 -11.69 -0.30
C LEU A 114 11.75 -11.84 -0.37
N MET A 115 12.26 -12.63 -1.30
CA MET A 115 13.70 -12.75 -1.54
C MET A 115 14.35 -11.36 -1.73
N ASN A 116 13.77 -10.53 -2.57
CA ASN A 116 14.30 -9.18 -2.83
C ASN A 116 14.29 -8.31 -1.57
N ARG A 117 13.27 -8.41 -0.71
CA ARG A 117 13.22 -7.69 0.57
C ARG A 117 14.30 -8.16 1.53
N LEU A 118 14.50 -9.47 1.65
CA LEU A 118 15.56 -10.04 2.48
C LEU A 118 16.95 -9.61 2.02
N LEU A 119 17.22 -9.67 0.71
CA LEU A 119 18.48 -9.19 0.14
C LEU A 119 18.69 -7.68 0.37
N SER A 120 17.65 -6.87 0.22
CA SER A 120 17.70 -5.42 0.49
C SER A 120 17.99 -5.12 1.97
N ALA A 121 17.49 -5.96 2.87
CA ALA A 121 17.77 -5.90 4.30
C ALA A 121 19.14 -6.51 4.67
N LYS A 122 19.91 -7.06 3.70
CA LYS A 122 21.15 -7.82 3.88
C LYS A 122 20.97 -9.08 4.72
N ASP A 123 19.77 -9.60 4.82
CA ASP A 123 19.46 -10.89 5.44
C ASP A 123 19.68 -12.01 4.42
N PHE A 124 20.95 -12.36 4.20
CA PHE A 124 21.35 -13.40 3.24
C PHE A 124 20.95 -14.78 3.72
N GLU A 125 21.02 -15.04 5.02
CA GLU A 125 20.61 -16.33 5.60
C GLU A 125 19.10 -16.54 5.42
N GLY A 126 18.26 -15.57 5.75
CA GLY A 126 16.82 -15.64 5.52
C GLY A 126 16.48 -15.84 4.03
N ALA A 127 17.18 -15.17 3.14
CA ALA A 127 17.01 -15.35 1.69
C ALA A 127 17.40 -16.75 1.22
N PHE A 128 18.42 -17.35 1.80
CA PHE A 128 18.84 -18.71 1.52
C PHE A 128 17.84 -19.74 2.04
N GLN A 129 17.41 -19.62 3.28
CA GLN A 129 16.41 -20.52 3.87
C GLN A 129 15.10 -20.51 3.07
N LEU A 130 14.64 -19.32 2.66
CA LEU A 130 13.52 -19.18 1.73
C LEU A 130 13.76 -19.96 0.44
N THR A 131 14.96 -19.83 -0.14
CA THR A 131 15.31 -20.47 -1.41
C THR A 131 15.36 -22.00 -1.27
N LEU A 132 15.92 -22.52 -0.19
CA LEU A 132 15.95 -23.97 0.09
C LEU A 132 14.54 -24.54 0.31
N TYR A 133 13.71 -23.80 1.04
CA TYR A 133 12.35 -24.24 1.34
C TYR A 133 11.48 -24.34 0.08
N GLU A 134 11.53 -23.30 -0.79
CA GLU A 134 10.65 -23.21 -1.95
C GLU A 134 11.20 -23.89 -3.20
N VAL A 135 12.52 -24.00 -3.38
CA VAL A 135 13.14 -24.50 -4.63
C VAL A 135 13.96 -25.78 -4.44
N LYS A 136 14.05 -26.32 -3.24
CA LYS A 136 14.75 -27.58 -2.85
C LYS A 136 16.12 -27.88 -3.48
N SER A 137 16.43 -27.44 -4.71
CA SER A 137 17.68 -27.61 -5.46
C SER A 137 18.02 -26.32 -6.19
N SER A 138 18.16 -25.23 -5.45
CA SER A 138 18.23 -23.87 -6.01
C SER A 138 19.36 -23.64 -7.02
N GLU A 139 20.53 -24.23 -6.79
CA GLU A 139 21.69 -24.02 -7.67
C GLU A 139 21.47 -24.63 -9.07
N ILE A 140 21.07 -25.89 -9.15
CA ILE A 140 20.80 -26.58 -10.41
C ILE A 140 19.56 -25.99 -11.08
N ALA A 141 18.46 -25.87 -10.33
CA ALA A 141 17.21 -25.35 -10.88
C ALA A 141 17.34 -23.94 -11.47
N CYS A 142 18.09 -23.04 -10.81
CA CYS A 142 18.28 -21.69 -11.29
C CYS A 142 19.26 -21.60 -12.47
N THR A 143 20.23 -22.52 -12.58
CA THR A 143 21.18 -22.56 -13.69
C THR A 143 20.49 -22.95 -15.00
N VAL A 144 19.60 -23.95 -14.98
CA VAL A 144 18.90 -24.45 -16.18
C VAL A 144 17.57 -23.74 -16.45
N CYS A 145 17.10 -22.91 -15.53
CA CYS A 145 15.83 -22.22 -15.65
C CYS A 145 15.83 -21.23 -16.83
N PRO A 146 14.83 -21.25 -17.71
CA PRO A 146 14.74 -20.30 -18.84
C PRO A 146 14.39 -18.87 -18.42
N GLY A 147 14.21 -18.59 -17.12
CA GLY A 147 14.01 -17.23 -16.61
C GLY A 147 12.58 -16.70 -16.81
N TYR A 148 11.57 -17.53 -16.64
CA TYR A 148 10.16 -17.10 -16.74
C TYR A 148 9.85 -15.86 -15.92
N CYS A 149 10.40 -15.76 -14.70
CA CYS A 149 10.23 -14.62 -13.81
C CYS A 149 10.80 -13.30 -14.37
N GLU A 150 11.95 -13.36 -15.06
CA GLU A 150 12.57 -12.21 -15.70
C GLU A 150 11.80 -11.81 -16.96
N ASN A 151 11.30 -12.78 -17.72
CA ASN A 151 10.45 -12.52 -18.88
C ASN A 151 9.12 -11.84 -18.50
N ALA A 152 8.53 -12.20 -17.39
CA ALA A 152 7.29 -11.61 -16.88
C ALA A 152 7.51 -10.33 -16.04
N CYS A 153 8.75 -9.90 -15.83
CA CYS A 153 9.07 -8.75 -15.00
C CYS A 153 8.48 -7.45 -15.59
N ARG A 154 7.65 -6.75 -14.81
CA ARG A 154 7.05 -5.47 -15.24
C ARG A 154 8.08 -4.38 -15.47
N ARG A 155 9.22 -4.42 -14.78
CA ARG A 155 10.32 -3.48 -14.99
C ARG A 155 10.82 -3.48 -16.43
N LYS A 156 10.72 -4.62 -17.13
CA LYS A 156 11.04 -4.76 -18.55
C LYS A 156 10.30 -3.76 -19.46
N LYS A 157 9.17 -3.19 -19.00
CA LYS A 157 8.46 -2.14 -19.75
C LYS A 157 9.09 -0.75 -19.61
N VAL A 158 10.00 -0.58 -18.67
CA VAL A 158 10.64 0.70 -18.36
C VAL A 158 12.10 0.67 -18.76
N ASP A 159 12.81 -0.40 -18.38
CA ASP A 159 14.24 -0.63 -18.68
C ASP A 159 14.54 -2.13 -18.81
N THR A 160 15.46 -2.66 -18.01
CA THR A 160 15.82 -4.08 -17.98
C THR A 160 15.08 -4.82 -16.87
N PRO A 161 14.77 -6.12 -17.05
CA PRO A 161 14.19 -6.92 -15.98
C PRO A 161 15.14 -7.03 -14.79
N VAL A 162 14.60 -7.24 -13.60
CA VAL A 162 15.41 -7.56 -12.42
C VAL A 162 16.14 -8.88 -12.67
N SER A 163 17.44 -8.94 -12.38
CA SER A 163 18.30 -10.13 -12.57
C SER A 163 18.03 -11.21 -11.52
N ILE A 164 16.81 -11.75 -11.50
CA ILE A 164 16.31 -12.67 -10.47
C ILE A 164 17.12 -13.96 -10.41
N ARG A 165 17.51 -14.50 -11.57
CA ARG A 165 18.33 -15.72 -11.65
C ARG A 165 19.69 -15.50 -10.98
N ASN A 166 20.36 -14.40 -11.32
CA ASN A 166 21.67 -14.09 -10.76
C ASN A 166 21.61 -13.87 -9.24
N MET A 167 20.56 -13.23 -8.74
CA MET A 167 20.34 -13.08 -7.30
C MET A 167 20.18 -14.43 -6.59
N LYS A 168 19.42 -15.36 -7.17
CA LYS A 168 19.29 -16.72 -6.63
C LYS A 168 20.62 -17.47 -6.62
N LEU A 169 21.38 -17.39 -7.70
CA LEU A 169 22.72 -18.00 -7.78
C LEU A 169 23.66 -17.39 -6.74
N PHE A 170 23.65 -16.06 -6.60
CA PHE A 170 24.44 -15.35 -5.59
C PHE A 170 24.11 -15.85 -4.18
N ILE A 171 22.83 -15.96 -3.82
CA ILE A 171 22.40 -16.47 -2.50
C ILE A 171 22.95 -17.90 -2.29
N SER A 172 22.82 -18.77 -3.30
CA SER A 172 23.28 -20.16 -3.22
C SER A 172 24.80 -20.28 -3.05
N GLN A 173 25.55 -19.32 -3.56
CA GLN A 173 27.03 -19.30 -3.50
C GLN A 173 27.54 -18.72 -2.18
N GLN A 174 26.87 -17.74 -1.59
CA GLN A 174 27.33 -17.08 -0.36
C GLN A 174 27.46 -18.07 0.80
N ILE A 175 26.58 -19.02 0.90
CA ILE A 175 26.57 -19.97 2.05
C ILE A 175 27.58 -21.12 1.89
N LYS A 176 28.08 -21.36 0.67
CA LYS A 176 29.21 -22.30 0.51
C LYS A 176 30.55 -21.75 1.01
N LEU A 177 30.64 -20.41 1.20
CA LEU A 177 31.85 -19.76 1.68
C LEU A 177 31.95 -19.72 3.22
N ASP A 178 30.83 -19.92 3.91
CA ASP A 178 30.75 -19.88 5.38
C ASP A 178 30.79 -21.29 6.05
N LYS A 179 31.05 -22.34 5.27
CA LYS A 179 31.30 -23.72 5.71
C LYS A 179 32.71 -24.18 5.38
#